data_69ef45637fbfcc4bcb4dd2f88fc14d3f
#
_entry.id   69ef45637fbfcc4bcb4dd2f88fc14d3f
#
_cell.length_a   1.000
_cell.length_b   1.000
_cell.length_c   1.000
_cell.angle_alpha   90.00
_cell.angle_beta   90.00
_cell.angle_gamma   90.00
#
_symmetry.space_group_name_H-M   'P 1'
#
loop_
_entity.id
_entity.type
_entity.pdbx_description
1 polymer ?
#
loop_
_entity_poly.entity_id
_entity_poly.type
_entity_poly.pdbx_seq_one_letter_code
_entity_poly.pdbx_strand_id
1 'polypeptide(L)'
;MSTPICDFVRRYAGGGAVRLHMPGHKGCGPLGCEALDITEIDGADDLFHPEGIIARSEENAGAVFGAHTLYAAGGSTLCIQTMVQLLAVYARSRGQRPLLLAGRNAHKAFVNAAALLDVPVRWLCSAAGEAYYSGAVTPEQLERELACSREPVTAVYLTCPDYLGELPDVAALAAVCRRAGVLLAVDNAHGAYLKFLSPSRHPMDLGADLCCDSAHKTLPVVTGGAYLHIAHQAPELLHRQAKASMGLWGSSSPSYLILQSLDAANELLADYPEKLQALLPQLESLRRRLAAQGWELLSGEPLKVTLCPKGYGYTGPEVAAALESGGIYPEFYDPDHVVLMVSPQNDPAELRRLEEVLAALPRRQAIRQGPPPMPRLEQAVTPHEAMLSPWEEVPLEACCGRISAAGALGCPPAVPVVLCGQRMDAAAVEVLRYYGFHRCAVLTE
;
A
#
# COMPACT_ATOMS: atom_id res chain seq x y z
N MET A 1 -26.66 3.47 1.47
CA MET A 1 -26.36 4.44 0.39
C MET A 1 -26.81 3.85 -0.95
N SER A 2 -27.04 4.69 -2.00
CA SER A 2 -27.36 4.18 -3.34
C SER A 2 -26.09 3.60 -4.01
N THR A 3 -26.30 2.63 -4.92
CA THR A 3 -25.24 1.99 -5.70
C THR A 3 -25.43 2.27 -7.19
N PRO A 4 -25.20 3.52 -7.65
CA PRO A 4 -25.61 3.97 -8.97
C PRO A 4 -24.93 3.22 -10.12
N ILE A 5 -23.67 2.78 -9.95
CA ILE A 5 -22.96 1.99 -10.96
C ILE A 5 -23.56 0.59 -11.05
N CYS A 6 -23.73 -0.10 -9.91
CA CYS A 6 -24.36 -1.42 -9.85
C CYS A 6 -25.78 -1.41 -10.43
N ASP A 7 -26.56 -0.41 -10.07
CA ASP A 7 -27.96 -0.28 -10.53
C ASP A 7 -28.03 -0.07 -12.05
N PHE A 8 -27.14 0.75 -12.60
CA PHE A 8 -27.04 0.95 -14.05
C PHE A 8 -26.67 -0.36 -14.76
N VAL A 9 -25.60 -1.01 -14.30
CA VAL A 9 -25.09 -2.23 -14.95
C VAL A 9 -26.11 -3.37 -14.88
N ARG A 10 -26.79 -3.55 -13.77
CA ARG A 10 -27.85 -4.58 -13.61
C ARG A 10 -29.02 -4.32 -14.60
N ARG A 11 -29.48 -3.07 -14.72
CA ARG A 11 -30.54 -2.72 -15.68
C ARG A 11 -30.08 -2.95 -17.10
N TYR A 12 -28.85 -2.55 -17.44
CA TYR A 12 -28.29 -2.74 -18.78
C TYR A 12 -28.16 -4.24 -19.12
N ALA A 13 -27.61 -5.05 -18.21
CA ALA A 13 -27.45 -6.49 -18.41
C ALA A 13 -28.78 -7.23 -18.57
N GLY A 14 -29.84 -6.81 -17.82
CA GLY A 14 -31.19 -7.40 -17.89
C GLY A 14 -32.08 -6.84 -19.01
N GLY A 15 -31.66 -5.75 -19.67
CA GLY A 15 -32.49 -5.01 -20.63
C GLY A 15 -32.54 -5.61 -22.06
N GLY A 16 -31.85 -6.69 -22.34
CA GLY A 16 -31.84 -7.32 -23.68
C GLY A 16 -31.11 -6.49 -24.75
N ALA A 17 -30.24 -5.58 -24.36
CA ALA A 17 -29.49 -4.73 -25.27
C ALA A 17 -28.57 -5.53 -26.19
N VAL A 18 -28.53 -5.21 -27.47
CA VAL A 18 -27.59 -5.78 -28.44
C VAL A 18 -26.24 -5.08 -28.29
N ARG A 19 -25.22 -5.81 -27.90
CA ARG A 19 -23.88 -5.27 -27.60
C ARG A 19 -22.99 -5.23 -28.86
N LEU A 20 -23.06 -4.14 -29.64
CA LEU A 20 -22.17 -3.92 -30.78
C LEU A 20 -20.95 -3.03 -30.43
N HIS A 21 -20.70 -2.85 -29.15
CA HIS A 21 -19.56 -2.16 -28.55
C HIS A 21 -18.61 -3.13 -27.81
N MET A 22 -17.48 -2.65 -27.29
CA MET A 22 -16.62 -3.41 -26.36
C MET A 22 -17.40 -3.76 -25.08
N PRO A 23 -17.00 -4.80 -24.32
CA PRO A 23 -15.94 -5.77 -24.59
C PRO A 23 -16.30 -6.82 -25.63
N GLY A 24 -15.25 -7.52 -26.15
CA GLY A 24 -15.39 -8.52 -27.23
C GLY A 24 -16.25 -9.74 -26.90
N HIS A 25 -16.39 -10.09 -25.62
CA HIS A 25 -17.23 -11.21 -25.15
C HIS A 25 -18.74 -10.95 -25.27
N LYS A 26 -19.17 -9.71 -25.52
CA LYS A 26 -20.59 -9.34 -25.72
C LYS A 26 -21.55 -9.73 -24.60
N GLY A 27 -21.04 -9.85 -23.39
CA GLY A 27 -21.81 -10.26 -22.19
C GLY A 27 -21.93 -11.77 -22.00
N CYS A 28 -21.21 -12.57 -22.79
CA CYS A 28 -21.19 -14.03 -22.71
C CYS A 28 -19.75 -14.54 -22.56
N GLY A 29 -19.50 -15.50 -21.68
CA GLY A 29 -18.19 -16.07 -21.48
C GLY A 29 -18.14 -17.10 -20.34
N PRO A 30 -16.96 -17.69 -20.10
CA PRO A 30 -16.81 -18.80 -19.16
C PRO A 30 -16.76 -18.40 -17.68
N LEU A 31 -16.57 -17.11 -17.35
CA LEU A 31 -16.42 -16.66 -15.97
C LEU A 31 -17.75 -16.45 -15.24
N GLY A 32 -18.85 -16.26 -16.01
CA GLY A 32 -20.19 -16.04 -15.48
C GLY A 32 -20.47 -14.58 -15.01
N CYS A 33 -19.49 -13.70 -15.09
CA CYS A 33 -19.64 -12.27 -14.76
C CYS A 33 -19.64 -11.35 -15.99
N GLU A 34 -19.43 -11.87 -17.18
CA GLU A 34 -19.27 -11.08 -18.42
C GLU A 34 -20.48 -10.23 -18.76
N ALA A 35 -21.68 -10.64 -18.33
CA ALA A 35 -22.88 -9.83 -18.47
C ALA A 35 -22.81 -8.50 -17.72
N LEU A 36 -22.04 -8.45 -16.64
CA LEU A 36 -21.81 -7.27 -15.80
C LEU A 36 -20.57 -6.46 -16.21
N ASP A 37 -19.74 -7.00 -17.10
CA ASP A 37 -18.58 -6.28 -17.63
C ASP A 37 -18.99 -5.43 -18.85
N ILE A 38 -18.92 -4.12 -18.67
CA ILE A 38 -19.31 -3.13 -19.67
C ILE A 38 -18.15 -2.14 -19.92
N THR A 39 -18.36 -1.19 -20.79
CA THR A 39 -17.45 -0.07 -21.06
C THR A 39 -18.19 1.26 -20.93
N GLU A 40 -17.57 2.36 -21.29
CA GLU A 40 -18.09 3.75 -21.29
C GLU A 40 -19.18 3.93 -22.37
N ILE A 41 -20.29 3.22 -22.23
CA ILE A 41 -21.49 3.43 -23.07
C ILE A 41 -22.31 4.59 -22.52
N ASP A 42 -23.26 5.06 -23.31
CA ASP A 42 -24.16 6.16 -22.91
C ASP A 42 -24.83 5.87 -21.54
N GLY A 43 -24.65 6.78 -20.61
CA GLY A 43 -25.11 6.66 -19.22
C GLY A 43 -24.21 5.85 -18.28
N ALA A 44 -23.16 5.19 -18.78
CA ALA A 44 -22.20 4.45 -17.92
C ALA A 44 -21.15 5.35 -17.26
N ASP A 45 -20.99 6.60 -17.75
CA ASP A 45 -19.99 7.57 -17.28
C ASP A 45 -18.56 7.23 -17.72
N ASP A 46 -17.57 8.09 -17.44
CA ASP A 46 -16.14 7.93 -17.68
C ASP A 46 -15.37 8.10 -16.38
N LEU A 47 -14.48 7.17 -16.04
CA LEU A 47 -13.75 7.21 -14.78
C LEU A 47 -12.88 8.47 -14.63
N PHE A 48 -12.31 9.00 -15.71
CA PHE A 48 -11.41 10.15 -15.65
C PHE A 48 -12.09 11.50 -15.90
N HIS A 49 -13.33 11.46 -16.40
CA HIS A 49 -14.19 12.63 -16.61
C HIS A 49 -15.62 12.37 -16.09
N PRO A 50 -15.76 11.99 -14.78
CA PRO A 50 -17.04 11.55 -14.27
C PRO A 50 -18.02 12.72 -14.11
N GLU A 51 -19.22 12.60 -14.68
CA GLU A 51 -20.31 13.56 -14.56
C GLU A 51 -21.64 12.87 -14.17
N GLY A 52 -21.65 11.54 -14.08
CA GLY A 52 -22.83 10.72 -13.93
C GLY A 52 -22.79 9.77 -12.73
N ILE A 53 -22.88 8.47 -13.03
CA ILE A 53 -23.00 7.42 -12.00
C ILE A 53 -21.72 7.21 -11.23
N ILE A 54 -20.55 7.38 -11.86
CA ILE A 54 -19.26 7.27 -11.19
C ILE A 54 -19.07 8.47 -10.23
N ALA A 55 -19.34 9.69 -10.69
CA ALA A 55 -19.27 10.88 -9.82
C ALA A 55 -20.13 10.73 -8.57
N ARG A 56 -21.39 10.30 -8.72
CA ARG A 56 -22.29 10.08 -7.57
C ARG A 56 -21.80 8.99 -6.63
N SER A 57 -21.21 7.93 -7.17
CA SER A 57 -20.64 6.85 -6.35
C SER A 57 -19.40 7.30 -5.57
N GLU A 58 -18.55 8.11 -6.19
CA GLU A 58 -17.39 8.75 -5.54
C GLU A 58 -17.82 9.74 -4.45
N GLU A 59 -18.90 10.50 -4.66
CA GLU A 59 -19.49 11.36 -3.63
C GLU A 59 -19.99 10.56 -2.43
N ASN A 60 -20.64 9.40 -2.66
CA ASN A 60 -21.03 8.48 -1.59
C ASN A 60 -19.82 8.00 -0.78
N ALA A 61 -18.75 7.57 -1.46
CA ALA A 61 -17.49 7.20 -0.79
C ALA A 61 -16.87 8.39 -0.05
N GLY A 62 -16.91 9.59 -0.65
CA GLY A 62 -16.45 10.83 -0.03
C GLY A 62 -17.17 11.15 1.28
N ALA A 63 -18.47 10.91 1.33
CA ALA A 63 -19.25 11.07 2.55
C ALA A 63 -18.84 10.08 3.66
N VAL A 64 -18.46 8.85 3.30
CA VAL A 64 -17.94 7.85 4.26
C VAL A 64 -16.57 8.25 4.80
N PHE A 65 -15.64 8.63 3.92
CA PHE A 65 -14.26 8.92 4.31
C PHE A 65 -14.04 10.35 4.82
N GLY A 66 -14.98 11.28 4.60
CA GLY A 66 -14.85 12.67 4.98
C GLY A 66 -13.81 13.43 4.15
N ALA A 67 -13.69 13.08 2.87
CA ALA A 67 -12.70 13.62 1.94
C ALA A 67 -13.25 13.64 0.51
N HIS A 68 -12.61 14.38 -0.39
CA HIS A 68 -12.84 14.20 -1.82
C HIS A 68 -12.20 12.86 -2.24
N THR A 69 -13.04 11.86 -2.47
CA THR A 69 -12.65 10.47 -2.71
C THR A 69 -12.87 10.09 -4.16
N LEU A 70 -11.83 9.58 -4.80
CA LEU A 70 -11.81 9.18 -6.20
C LEU A 70 -11.54 7.68 -6.32
N TYR A 71 -12.21 7.01 -7.23
CA TYR A 71 -12.02 5.59 -7.52
C TYR A 71 -10.79 5.36 -8.40
N ALA A 72 -10.10 4.27 -8.13
CA ALA A 72 -9.03 3.75 -8.96
C ALA A 72 -9.25 2.26 -9.22
N ALA A 73 -9.25 1.87 -10.49
CA ALA A 73 -9.36 0.48 -10.93
C ALA A 73 -7.99 -0.18 -11.19
N GLY A 74 -6.89 0.51 -10.88
CA GLY A 74 -5.51 0.05 -10.99
C GLY A 74 -4.80 -0.14 -9.64
N GLY A 75 -5.57 -0.32 -8.56
CA GLY A 75 -5.04 -0.45 -7.20
C GLY A 75 -4.45 0.86 -6.65
N SER A 76 -3.92 0.80 -5.42
CA SER A 76 -3.19 1.93 -4.82
C SER A 76 -1.94 2.31 -5.62
N THR A 77 -1.41 1.44 -6.47
CA THR A 77 -0.32 1.79 -7.40
C THR A 77 -0.68 3.00 -8.25
N LEU A 78 -1.87 3.00 -8.85
CA LEU A 78 -2.39 4.12 -9.64
C LEU A 78 -2.56 5.38 -8.76
N CYS A 79 -3.07 5.22 -7.55
CA CYS A 79 -3.24 6.33 -6.61
C CYS A 79 -1.89 6.93 -6.18
N ILE A 80 -0.89 6.10 -5.86
CA ILE A 80 0.46 6.54 -5.47
C ILE A 80 1.12 7.33 -6.61
N GLN A 81 1.07 6.80 -7.84
CA GLN A 81 1.59 7.48 -9.03
C GLN A 81 0.93 8.86 -9.22
N THR A 82 -0.40 8.90 -9.06
CA THR A 82 -1.18 10.14 -9.13
C THR A 82 -0.78 11.11 -8.02
N MET A 83 -0.60 10.66 -6.77
CA MET A 83 -0.15 11.52 -5.67
C MET A 83 1.20 12.15 -5.95
N VAL A 84 2.20 11.37 -6.39
CA VAL A 84 3.54 11.89 -6.72
C VAL A 84 3.47 12.93 -7.83
N GLN A 85 2.66 12.68 -8.87
CA GLN A 85 2.45 13.63 -9.95
C GLN A 85 1.78 14.92 -9.49
N LEU A 86 0.71 14.83 -8.69
CA LEU A 86 0.02 15.99 -8.13
C LEU A 86 0.94 16.85 -7.29
N LEU A 87 1.79 16.23 -6.46
CA LEU A 87 2.79 16.94 -5.65
C LEU A 87 3.84 17.63 -6.53
N ALA A 88 4.27 16.98 -7.61
CA ALA A 88 5.21 17.60 -8.56
C ALA A 88 4.57 18.80 -9.29
N VAL A 89 3.33 18.68 -9.72
CA VAL A 89 2.57 19.77 -10.36
C VAL A 89 2.35 20.92 -9.37
N TYR A 90 2.00 20.60 -8.11
CA TYR A 90 1.84 21.61 -7.06
C TYR A 90 3.11 22.42 -6.81
N ALA A 91 4.28 21.76 -6.69
CA ALA A 91 5.55 22.49 -6.54
C ALA A 91 5.84 23.42 -7.74
N ARG A 92 5.66 22.89 -8.97
CA ARG A 92 5.88 23.66 -10.21
C ARG A 92 4.93 24.85 -10.32
N SER A 93 3.68 24.73 -9.89
CA SER A 93 2.72 25.85 -9.88
C SER A 93 3.14 27.00 -8.97
N ARG A 94 4.03 26.71 -8.01
CA ARG A 94 4.64 27.70 -7.10
C ARG A 94 6.03 28.18 -7.55
N GLY A 95 6.45 27.80 -8.76
CA GLY A 95 7.79 28.11 -9.29
C GLY A 95 8.92 27.36 -8.58
N GLN A 96 8.62 26.25 -7.91
CA GLN A 96 9.59 25.45 -7.15
C GLN A 96 9.91 24.14 -7.88
N ARG A 97 11.14 23.66 -7.70
CA ARG A 97 11.49 22.29 -8.03
C ARG A 97 10.85 21.35 -6.98
N PRO A 98 10.16 20.27 -7.38
CA PRO A 98 9.60 19.34 -6.41
C PRO A 98 10.71 18.67 -5.60
N LEU A 99 10.52 18.53 -4.28
CA LEU A 99 11.37 17.75 -3.39
C LEU A 99 10.46 17.03 -2.38
N LEU A 100 10.56 15.71 -2.30
CA LEU A 100 9.80 14.90 -1.35
C LEU A 100 10.72 14.37 -0.26
N LEU A 101 10.26 14.42 1.00
CA LEU A 101 10.81 13.62 2.09
C LEU A 101 9.96 12.35 2.20
N ALA A 102 10.57 11.17 2.15
CA ALA A 102 9.82 9.91 2.15
C ALA A 102 10.38 8.90 3.16
N GLY A 103 9.48 8.19 3.82
CA GLY A 103 9.83 7.03 4.64
C GLY A 103 10.52 5.95 3.79
N ARG A 104 11.57 5.32 4.35
CA ARG A 104 12.37 4.32 3.62
C ARG A 104 11.58 3.06 3.25
N ASN A 105 10.44 2.81 3.92
CA ASN A 105 9.50 1.72 3.64
C ASN A 105 8.48 2.03 2.55
N ALA A 106 8.72 3.07 1.72
CA ALA A 106 7.84 3.42 0.62
C ALA A 106 7.71 2.26 -0.40
N HIS A 107 6.48 2.02 -0.85
CA HIS A 107 6.21 1.00 -1.86
C HIS A 107 6.92 1.31 -3.20
N LYS A 108 7.30 0.27 -3.95
CA LYS A 108 7.97 0.43 -5.28
C LYS A 108 7.24 1.36 -6.25
N ALA A 109 5.91 1.47 -6.16
CA ALA A 109 5.13 2.39 -7.00
C ALA A 109 5.52 3.85 -6.77
N PHE A 110 5.82 4.24 -5.52
CA PHE A 110 6.32 5.58 -5.19
C PHE A 110 7.71 5.82 -5.81
N VAL A 111 8.64 4.87 -5.63
CA VAL A 111 10.00 4.97 -6.19
C VAL A 111 9.95 5.09 -7.71
N ASN A 112 9.13 4.25 -8.36
CA ASN A 112 8.96 4.26 -9.81
C ASN A 112 8.36 5.59 -10.30
N ALA A 113 7.33 6.10 -9.62
CA ALA A 113 6.71 7.37 -10.01
C ALA A 113 7.70 8.55 -9.83
N ALA A 114 8.41 8.60 -8.69
CA ALA A 114 9.41 9.64 -8.45
C ALA A 114 10.53 9.59 -9.49
N ALA A 115 11.00 8.39 -9.84
CA ALA A 115 12.03 8.22 -10.87
C ALA A 115 11.54 8.65 -12.26
N LEU A 116 10.35 8.17 -12.69
CA LEU A 116 9.82 8.51 -14.03
C LEU A 116 9.51 10.00 -14.19
N LEU A 117 9.09 10.68 -13.12
CA LEU A 117 8.79 12.12 -13.12
C LEU A 117 9.98 13.00 -12.82
N ASP A 118 11.17 12.42 -12.61
CA ASP A 118 12.39 13.13 -12.16
C ASP A 118 12.13 14.00 -10.91
N VAL A 119 11.48 13.41 -9.91
CA VAL A 119 11.20 14.03 -8.63
C VAL A 119 12.24 13.60 -7.61
N PRO A 120 13.10 14.53 -7.14
CA PRO A 120 14.05 14.23 -6.08
C PRO A 120 13.37 13.75 -4.78
N VAL A 121 13.93 12.71 -4.19
CA VAL A 121 13.49 12.15 -2.92
C VAL A 121 14.64 12.16 -1.93
N ARG A 122 14.40 12.70 -0.74
CA ARG A 122 15.28 12.53 0.43
C ARG A 122 14.64 11.50 1.36
N TRP A 123 15.38 10.46 1.67
CA TRP A 123 14.88 9.35 2.46
C TRP A 123 14.98 9.64 3.96
N LEU A 124 13.88 9.44 4.66
CA LEU A 124 13.82 9.41 6.12
C LEU A 124 14.14 7.98 6.56
N CYS A 125 15.29 7.80 7.19
CA CYS A 125 15.75 6.50 7.67
C CYS A 125 15.51 6.40 9.17
N SER A 126 15.18 5.22 9.67
CA SER A 126 15.14 4.94 11.10
C SER A 126 16.51 5.19 11.76
N ALA A 127 16.49 5.45 13.07
CA ALA A 127 17.72 5.69 13.82
C ALA A 127 18.64 4.47 13.79
N ALA A 128 19.95 4.70 13.94
CA ALA A 128 20.91 3.62 13.99
C ALA A 128 20.64 2.71 15.20
N GLY A 129 20.42 1.41 14.97
CA GLY A 129 20.14 0.41 16.00
C GLY A 129 18.66 0.05 16.14
N GLU A 130 17.74 0.73 15.46
CA GLU A 130 16.36 0.27 15.32
C GLU A 130 16.27 -0.88 14.31
N ALA A 131 15.28 -1.74 14.50
CA ALA A 131 15.00 -2.81 13.55
C ALA A 131 14.74 -2.21 12.17
N TYR A 132 15.51 -2.61 11.16
CA TYR A 132 15.48 -1.97 9.85
C TYR A 132 14.18 -2.15 9.07
N TYR A 133 13.33 -3.08 9.49
CA TYR A 133 11.97 -3.26 8.97
C TYR A 133 10.99 -2.23 9.54
N SER A 134 11.36 -1.53 10.63
CA SER A 134 10.60 -0.38 11.14
C SER A 134 10.91 0.82 10.27
N GLY A 135 9.94 1.22 9.46
CA GLY A 135 9.99 2.46 8.70
C GLY A 135 9.48 3.67 9.47
N ALA A 136 9.30 3.55 10.79
CA ALA A 136 8.69 4.58 11.61
C ALA A 136 9.51 5.88 11.56
N VAL A 137 8.85 6.93 11.13
CA VAL A 137 9.37 8.30 11.19
C VAL A 137 8.78 8.96 12.41
N THR A 138 9.63 9.49 13.31
CA THR A 138 9.13 10.23 14.49
C THR A 138 8.91 11.71 14.17
N PRO A 139 8.00 12.40 14.89
CA PRO A 139 7.80 13.84 14.73
C PRO A 139 9.08 14.65 14.92
N GLU A 140 9.93 14.30 15.89
CA GLU A 140 11.19 14.98 16.20
C GLU A 140 12.22 14.79 15.08
N GLN A 141 12.25 13.60 14.48
CA GLN A 141 13.08 13.35 13.30
C GLN A 141 12.62 14.22 12.12
N LEU A 142 11.32 14.22 11.86
CA LEU A 142 10.74 15.00 10.77
C LEU A 142 10.99 16.51 10.95
N GLU A 143 10.82 17.05 12.17
CA GLU A 143 11.12 18.45 12.47
C GLU A 143 12.59 18.81 12.16
N ARG A 144 13.54 17.96 12.57
CA ARG A 144 14.97 18.16 12.28
C ARG A 144 15.26 18.14 10.80
N GLU A 145 14.72 17.17 10.06
CA GLU A 145 14.94 17.04 8.61
C GLU A 145 14.36 18.24 7.84
N LEU A 146 13.18 18.71 8.21
CA LEU A 146 12.56 19.90 7.62
C LEU A 146 13.38 21.17 7.94
N ALA A 147 13.82 21.35 9.20
CA ALA A 147 14.61 22.50 9.62
C ALA A 147 16.01 22.54 8.98
N CYS A 148 16.61 21.38 8.72
CA CYS A 148 17.92 21.27 8.06
C CYS A 148 17.86 21.37 6.53
N SER A 149 16.67 21.34 5.93
CA SER A 149 16.52 21.37 4.48
C SER A 149 16.88 22.75 3.92
N ARG A 150 17.85 22.78 2.98
CA ARG A 150 18.25 24.00 2.27
C ARG A 150 17.32 24.33 1.10
N GLU A 151 16.61 23.32 0.60
CA GLU A 151 15.65 23.44 -0.50
C GLU A 151 14.23 23.36 0.04
N PRO A 152 13.26 24.06 -0.55
CA PRO A 152 11.87 23.96 -0.16
C PRO A 152 11.35 22.53 -0.33
N VAL A 153 10.90 21.91 0.76
CA VAL A 153 10.25 20.60 0.72
C VAL A 153 8.81 20.78 0.26
N THR A 154 8.38 20.01 -0.73
CA THR A 154 7.00 20.06 -1.27
C THR A 154 6.06 19.28 -0.37
N ALA A 155 6.43 18.05 -0.03
CA ALA A 155 5.62 17.15 0.76
C ALA A 155 6.45 16.10 1.50
N VAL A 156 5.84 15.56 2.54
CA VAL A 156 6.27 14.34 3.23
C VAL A 156 5.41 13.19 2.74
N TYR A 157 6.03 12.05 2.41
CA TYR A 157 5.36 10.82 2.02
C TYR A 157 5.66 9.71 3.03
N LEU A 158 4.61 9.10 3.57
CA LEU A 158 4.71 8.06 4.59
C LEU A 158 3.84 6.85 4.21
N THR A 159 4.26 5.66 4.65
CA THR A 159 3.44 4.44 4.59
C THR A 159 2.87 4.16 5.98
N CYS A 160 1.54 4.03 6.09
CA CYS A 160 0.82 3.80 7.34
C CYS A 160 -0.51 3.09 7.06
N PRO A 161 -0.73 1.86 7.59
CA PRO A 161 0.23 1.00 8.29
C PRO A 161 1.36 0.54 7.37
N ASP A 162 2.48 0.16 7.95
CA ASP A 162 3.51 -0.51 7.18
C ASP A 162 3.16 -1.99 6.93
N TYR A 163 4.02 -2.71 6.20
CA TYR A 163 3.74 -4.08 5.80
C TYR A 163 3.66 -5.06 6.99
N LEU A 164 4.39 -4.80 8.07
CA LEU A 164 4.38 -5.62 9.30
C LEU A 164 3.31 -5.18 10.31
N GLY A 165 2.65 -4.05 10.06
CA GLY A 165 1.54 -3.54 10.85
C GLY A 165 1.88 -2.37 11.77
N GLU A 166 3.06 -1.75 11.65
CA GLU A 166 3.41 -0.58 12.44
C GLU A 166 2.57 0.65 12.03
N LEU A 167 2.16 1.41 13.03
CA LEU A 167 1.35 2.62 12.88
C LEU A 167 2.13 3.83 13.40
N PRO A 168 2.74 4.67 12.54
CA PRO A 168 3.32 5.94 12.95
C PRO A 168 2.25 6.89 13.50
N ASP A 169 2.64 7.84 14.35
CA ASP A 169 1.75 8.90 14.84
C ASP A 169 1.46 9.93 13.74
N VAL A 170 0.53 9.58 12.85
CA VAL A 170 0.14 10.42 11.70
C VAL A 170 -0.36 11.79 12.16
N ALA A 171 -1.07 11.88 13.30
CA ALA A 171 -1.59 13.17 13.80
C ALA A 171 -0.46 14.12 14.20
N ALA A 172 0.54 13.62 14.94
CA ALA A 172 1.70 14.41 15.32
C ALA A 172 2.54 14.79 14.09
N LEU A 173 2.75 13.87 13.13
CA LEU A 173 3.46 14.14 11.87
C LEU A 173 2.73 15.17 11.01
N ALA A 174 1.39 15.09 10.91
CA ALA A 174 0.57 16.08 10.21
C ALA A 174 0.69 17.48 10.84
N ALA A 175 0.75 17.53 12.18
CA ALA A 175 0.96 18.80 12.89
C ALA A 175 2.34 19.40 12.57
N VAL A 176 3.40 18.59 12.47
CA VAL A 176 4.73 19.04 12.03
C VAL A 176 4.69 19.59 10.61
N CYS A 177 4.12 18.83 9.67
CA CYS A 177 3.99 19.26 8.27
C CYS A 177 3.22 20.58 8.13
N ARG A 178 2.11 20.71 8.84
CA ARG A 178 1.30 21.95 8.84
C ARG A 178 2.06 23.16 9.35
N ARG A 179 2.83 23.02 10.44
CA ARG A 179 3.69 24.12 10.96
C ARG A 179 4.76 24.53 9.98
N ALA A 180 5.28 23.56 9.22
CA ALA A 180 6.32 23.83 8.20
C ALA A 180 5.75 24.30 6.84
N GLY A 181 4.43 24.31 6.65
CA GLY A 181 3.79 24.64 5.37
C GLY A 181 4.05 23.60 4.27
N VAL A 182 4.23 22.34 4.64
CA VAL A 182 4.54 21.21 3.79
C VAL A 182 3.34 20.26 3.75
N LEU A 183 3.02 19.68 2.60
CA LEU A 183 1.91 18.72 2.47
C LEU A 183 2.29 17.36 3.07
N LEU A 184 1.29 16.63 3.59
CA LEU A 184 1.44 15.25 4.04
C LEU A 184 0.65 14.32 3.12
N ALA A 185 1.34 13.39 2.44
CA ALA A 185 0.77 12.32 1.64
C ALA A 185 1.02 10.97 2.34
N VAL A 186 -0.02 10.16 2.46
CA VAL A 186 0.06 8.88 3.16
C VAL A 186 -0.38 7.74 2.26
N ASP A 187 0.50 6.75 2.12
CA ASP A 187 0.17 5.43 1.57
C ASP A 187 -0.46 4.57 2.68
N ASN A 188 -1.78 4.53 2.69
CA ASN A 188 -2.57 3.76 3.63
C ASN A 188 -3.11 2.46 2.98
N ALA A 189 -2.37 1.90 2.02
CA ALA A 189 -2.84 0.74 1.25
C ALA A 189 -3.33 -0.42 2.11
N HIS A 190 -2.79 -0.62 3.31
CA HIS A 190 -3.23 -1.66 4.24
C HIS A 190 -4.23 -1.17 5.29
N GLY A 191 -4.62 0.10 5.28
CA GLY A 191 -5.33 0.73 6.40
C GLY A 191 -6.72 1.31 6.09
N ALA A 192 -7.35 0.98 4.96
CA ALA A 192 -8.69 1.51 4.65
C ALA A 192 -9.69 1.31 5.80
N TYR A 193 -9.62 0.19 6.51
CA TYR A 193 -10.47 -0.13 7.66
C TYR A 193 -10.22 0.76 8.89
N LEU A 194 -9.07 1.44 8.98
CA LEU A 194 -8.73 2.34 10.09
C LEU A 194 -9.75 3.47 10.26
N LYS A 195 -10.48 3.81 9.18
CA LYS A 195 -11.60 4.76 9.18
C LYS A 195 -12.70 4.34 10.15
N PHE A 196 -12.93 3.04 10.28
CA PHE A 196 -14.04 2.47 11.02
C PHE A 196 -13.70 2.08 12.46
N LEU A 197 -12.49 2.37 12.91
CA LEU A 197 -12.10 2.26 14.33
C LEU A 197 -12.72 3.38 15.16
N SER A 198 -12.86 3.16 16.46
CA SER A 198 -13.34 4.17 17.40
C SER A 198 -12.31 4.36 18.54
N PRO A 199 -11.57 5.49 18.56
CA PRO A 199 -11.54 6.56 17.58
C PRO A 199 -10.93 6.12 16.23
N SER A 200 -11.27 6.83 15.14
CA SER A 200 -10.66 6.61 13.83
C SER A 200 -9.15 6.82 13.87
N ARG A 201 -8.42 5.96 13.13
CA ARG A 201 -6.98 6.09 12.91
C ARG A 201 -6.64 6.30 11.43
N HIS A 202 -7.62 6.61 10.62
CA HIS A 202 -7.43 6.84 9.19
C HIS A 202 -6.67 8.15 8.96
N PRO A 203 -5.67 8.20 8.05
CA PRO A 203 -4.84 9.39 7.81
C PRO A 203 -5.64 10.64 7.49
N MET A 204 -6.76 10.54 6.79
CA MET A 204 -7.62 11.70 6.49
C MET A 204 -8.21 12.34 7.76
N ASP A 205 -8.59 11.53 8.75
CA ASP A 205 -9.11 12.02 10.03
C ASP A 205 -7.98 12.54 10.94
N LEU A 206 -6.73 12.15 10.65
CA LEU A 206 -5.54 12.56 11.40
C LEU A 206 -4.79 13.73 10.77
N GLY A 207 -5.29 14.27 9.65
CA GLY A 207 -4.80 15.52 9.06
C GLY A 207 -3.82 15.37 7.90
N ALA A 208 -3.81 14.23 7.21
CA ALA A 208 -3.14 14.08 5.92
C ALA A 208 -3.84 14.94 4.84
N ASP A 209 -3.07 15.47 3.88
CA ASP A 209 -3.60 16.22 2.73
C ASP A 209 -4.00 15.28 1.59
N LEU A 210 -3.24 14.22 1.37
CA LEU A 210 -3.47 13.17 0.39
C LEU A 210 -3.34 11.81 1.05
N CYS A 211 -4.18 10.87 0.65
CA CYS A 211 -4.10 9.50 1.12
C CYS A 211 -4.55 8.52 0.03
N CYS A 212 -4.00 7.32 -0.01
CA CYS A 212 -4.53 6.26 -0.85
C CYS A 212 -4.80 4.99 -0.05
N ASP A 213 -5.91 4.32 -0.39
CA ASP A 213 -6.32 3.04 0.18
C ASP A 213 -6.35 1.96 -0.90
N SER A 214 -5.75 0.79 -0.66
CA SER A 214 -6.14 -0.41 -1.40
C SER A 214 -7.40 -0.98 -0.76
N ALA A 215 -8.57 -0.55 -1.23
CA ALA A 215 -9.85 -0.99 -0.68
C ALA A 215 -9.94 -2.53 -0.63
N HIS A 216 -9.45 -3.20 -1.68
CA HIS A 216 -9.47 -4.65 -1.82
C HIS A 216 -8.64 -5.43 -0.78
N LYS A 217 -7.76 -4.77 -0.01
CA LYS A 217 -6.95 -5.47 1.00
C LYS A 217 -7.68 -5.67 2.32
N THR A 218 -8.54 -4.73 2.70
CA THR A 218 -9.18 -4.76 4.03
C THR A 218 -10.69 -4.51 4.01
N LEU A 219 -11.24 -4.06 2.89
CA LEU A 219 -12.67 -3.88 2.69
C LEU A 219 -13.21 -4.93 1.70
N PRO A 220 -14.53 -5.18 1.64
CA PRO A 220 -15.14 -6.18 0.76
C PRO A 220 -15.19 -5.70 -0.71
N VAL A 221 -14.02 -5.48 -1.29
CA VAL A 221 -13.81 -4.98 -2.66
C VAL A 221 -12.95 -5.97 -3.42
N VAL A 222 -13.23 -6.20 -4.71
CA VAL A 222 -12.42 -7.07 -5.56
C VAL A 222 -11.04 -6.49 -5.83
N THR A 223 -10.07 -7.36 -6.08
CA THR A 223 -8.67 -6.99 -6.34
C THR A 223 -8.55 -5.92 -7.41
N GLY A 224 -7.74 -4.89 -7.15
CA GLY A 224 -7.55 -3.74 -8.01
C GLY A 224 -8.39 -2.52 -7.65
N GLY A 225 -9.42 -2.68 -6.79
CA GLY A 225 -10.19 -1.55 -6.29
C GLY A 225 -9.44 -0.75 -5.22
N ALA A 226 -9.34 0.56 -5.42
CA ALA A 226 -8.65 1.47 -4.52
C ALA A 226 -9.30 2.86 -4.49
N TYR A 227 -8.95 3.64 -3.47
CA TYR A 227 -9.36 5.04 -3.31
C TYR A 227 -8.15 5.96 -3.31
N LEU A 228 -8.30 7.12 -3.95
CA LEU A 228 -7.47 8.30 -3.73
C LEU A 228 -8.31 9.33 -2.97
N HIS A 229 -7.83 9.75 -1.82
CA HIS A 229 -8.47 10.73 -0.97
C HIS A 229 -7.68 12.04 -0.98
N ILE A 230 -8.39 13.15 -1.11
CA ILE A 230 -7.85 14.51 -1.03
C ILE A 230 -8.62 15.24 0.07
N ALA A 231 -7.92 15.77 1.06
CA ALA A 231 -8.55 16.50 2.16
C ALA A 231 -9.26 17.76 1.65
N HIS A 232 -10.46 18.08 2.15
CA HIS A 232 -11.23 19.24 1.69
C HIS A 232 -10.45 20.55 1.79
N GLN A 233 -9.56 20.69 2.77
CA GLN A 233 -8.70 21.85 2.96
C GLN A 233 -7.39 21.82 2.13
N ALA A 234 -7.12 20.74 1.40
CA ALA A 234 -5.94 20.66 0.54
C ALA A 234 -6.01 21.72 -0.58
N PRO A 235 -4.87 22.12 -1.17
CA PRO A 235 -4.85 23.10 -2.25
C PRO A 235 -5.79 22.73 -3.39
N GLU A 236 -6.60 23.68 -3.85
CA GLU A 236 -7.61 23.52 -4.90
C GLU A 236 -7.07 22.89 -6.20
N LEU A 237 -5.79 23.18 -6.50
CA LEU A 237 -5.11 22.59 -7.66
C LEU A 237 -5.10 21.05 -7.59
N LEU A 238 -4.95 20.44 -6.41
CA LEU A 238 -4.92 19.00 -6.23
C LEU A 238 -6.28 18.38 -6.59
N HIS A 239 -7.38 19.01 -6.14
CA HIS A 239 -8.73 18.58 -6.47
C HIS A 239 -9.01 18.67 -7.98
N ARG A 240 -8.70 19.80 -8.57
CA ARG A 240 -9.00 20.07 -9.98
C ARG A 240 -8.22 19.20 -10.94
N GLN A 241 -6.98 18.80 -10.58
CA GLN A 241 -6.10 18.04 -11.49
C GLN A 241 -6.04 16.54 -11.19
N ALA A 242 -6.73 16.06 -10.15
CA ALA A 242 -6.61 14.69 -9.70
C ALA A 242 -7.00 13.66 -10.78
N LYS A 243 -8.16 13.81 -11.41
CA LYS A 243 -8.64 12.90 -12.45
C LYS A 243 -7.78 12.93 -13.71
N ALA A 244 -7.41 14.12 -14.16
CA ALA A 244 -6.51 14.26 -15.31
C ALA A 244 -5.13 13.64 -15.03
N SER A 245 -4.58 13.82 -13.82
CA SER A 245 -3.35 13.18 -13.40
C SER A 245 -3.49 11.65 -13.32
N MET A 246 -4.59 11.15 -12.79
CA MET A 246 -4.88 9.72 -12.73
C MET A 246 -4.98 9.09 -14.12
N GLY A 247 -5.61 9.78 -15.07
CA GLY A 247 -5.76 9.33 -16.45
C GLY A 247 -4.43 9.16 -17.21
N LEU A 248 -3.35 9.86 -16.81
CA LEU A 248 -2.03 9.67 -17.41
C LEU A 248 -1.38 8.33 -17.06
N TRP A 249 -1.76 7.73 -15.95
CA TRP A 249 -1.23 6.45 -15.47
C TRP A 249 -2.20 5.29 -15.68
N GLY A 250 -3.50 5.59 -15.72
CA GLY A 250 -4.57 4.61 -15.81
C GLY A 250 -4.82 4.12 -17.23
N SER A 251 -5.49 2.97 -17.34
CA SER A 251 -6.04 2.50 -18.61
C SER A 251 -7.24 3.34 -19.00
N SER A 252 -7.36 3.68 -20.28
CA SER A 252 -8.57 4.28 -20.86
C SER A 252 -9.78 3.33 -20.86
N SER A 253 -9.59 2.07 -20.48
CA SER A 253 -10.66 1.06 -20.38
C SER A 253 -10.65 0.48 -18.95
N PRO A 254 -11.13 1.23 -17.94
CA PRO A 254 -11.18 0.74 -16.57
C PRO A 254 -12.19 -0.39 -16.43
N SER A 255 -11.89 -1.38 -15.58
CA SER A 255 -12.81 -2.49 -15.33
C SER A 255 -14.05 -2.04 -14.58
N TYR A 256 -15.22 -2.14 -15.22
CA TYR A 256 -16.51 -1.87 -14.55
C TYR A 256 -16.85 -2.90 -13.47
N LEU A 257 -16.27 -4.09 -13.47
CA LEU A 257 -16.43 -5.04 -12.36
C LEU A 257 -15.75 -4.50 -11.08
N ILE A 258 -14.59 -3.86 -11.23
CA ILE A 258 -13.92 -3.19 -10.11
C ILE A 258 -14.72 -1.98 -9.64
N LEU A 259 -15.19 -1.14 -10.57
CA LEU A 259 -16.00 0.04 -10.24
C LEU A 259 -17.30 -0.33 -9.52
N GLN A 260 -18.00 -1.37 -9.98
CA GLN A 260 -19.18 -1.91 -9.29
C GLN A 260 -18.85 -2.40 -7.88
N SER A 261 -17.69 -3.03 -7.70
CA SER A 261 -17.28 -3.51 -6.38
C SER A 261 -17.01 -2.35 -5.40
N LEU A 262 -16.41 -1.26 -5.88
CA LEU A 262 -16.22 -0.03 -5.10
C LEU A 262 -17.56 0.64 -4.78
N ASP A 263 -18.48 0.69 -5.74
CA ASP A 263 -19.82 1.22 -5.59
C ASP A 263 -20.66 0.42 -4.57
N ALA A 264 -20.65 -0.91 -4.69
CA ALA A 264 -21.33 -1.80 -3.75
C ALA A 264 -20.75 -1.69 -2.33
N ALA A 265 -19.46 -1.42 -2.19
CA ALA A 265 -18.82 -1.21 -0.90
C ALA A 265 -19.46 -0.04 -0.13
N ASN A 266 -19.92 1.03 -0.80
CA ASN A 266 -20.57 2.17 -0.13
C ASN A 266 -21.79 1.74 0.71
N GLU A 267 -22.53 0.72 0.28
CA GLU A 267 -23.63 0.16 1.05
C GLU A 267 -23.13 -0.76 2.16
N LEU A 268 -22.19 -1.66 1.84
CA LEU A 268 -21.64 -2.64 2.77
C LEU A 268 -20.87 -2.01 3.95
N LEU A 269 -20.31 -0.82 3.74
CA LEU A 269 -19.58 -0.08 4.77
C LEU A 269 -20.48 0.51 5.86
N ALA A 270 -21.80 0.55 5.68
CA ALA A 270 -22.74 0.97 6.71
C ALA A 270 -22.69 0.06 7.96
N ASP A 271 -22.57 -1.25 7.76
CA ASP A 271 -22.52 -2.25 8.85
C ASP A 271 -21.07 -2.65 9.23
N TYR A 272 -20.09 -2.15 8.50
CA TYR A 272 -18.70 -2.53 8.70
C TYR A 272 -18.15 -2.19 10.09
N PRO A 273 -18.45 -1.01 10.69
CA PRO A 273 -18.00 -0.68 12.04
C PRO A 273 -18.45 -1.70 13.10
N GLU A 274 -19.70 -2.17 13.03
CA GLU A 274 -20.26 -3.15 13.97
C GLU A 274 -19.54 -4.50 13.82
N LYS A 275 -19.35 -4.96 12.58
CA LYS A 275 -18.62 -6.20 12.28
C LYS A 275 -17.16 -6.12 12.75
N LEU A 276 -16.53 -4.98 12.56
CA LEU A 276 -15.16 -4.74 13.00
C LEU A 276 -15.07 -4.77 14.54
N GLN A 277 -15.98 -4.09 15.24
CA GLN A 277 -16.04 -4.10 16.70
C GLN A 277 -16.27 -5.51 17.26
N ALA A 278 -17.02 -6.36 16.59
CA ALA A 278 -17.23 -7.75 16.99
C ALA A 278 -15.99 -8.63 16.78
N LEU A 279 -15.17 -8.33 15.76
CA LEU A 279 -13.96 -9.08 15.44
C LEU A 279 -12.78 -8.74 16.35
N LEU A 280 -12.57 -7.46 16.69
CA LEU A 280 -11.38 -7.00 17.41
C LEU A 280 -11.12 -7.73 18.73
N PRO A 281 -12.12 -7.97 19.62
CA PRO A 281 -11.89 -8.75 20.83
C PRO A 281 -11.49 -10.20 20.59
N GLN A 282 -11.95 -10.80 19.48
CA GLN A 282 -11.59 -12.16 19.09
C GLN A 282 -10.12 -12.24 18.68
N LEU A 283 -9.64 -11.27 17.90
CA LEU A 283 -8.24 -11.17 17.49
C LEU A 283 -7.32 -10.91 18.69
N GLU A 284 -7.73 -10.02 19.60
CA GLU A 284 -6.97 -9.77 20.82
C GLU A 284 -6.90 -11.02 21.71
N SER A 285 -7.98 -11.76 21.81
CA SER A 285 -8.00 -13.04 22.52
C SER A 285 -7.10 -14.08 21.86
N LEU A 286 -7.11 -14.16 20.51
CA LEU A 286 -6.21 -15.03 19.74
C LEU A 286 -4.75 -14.69 20.01
N ARG A 287 -4.36 -13.41 19.90
CA ARG A 287 -2.98 -12.96 20.16
C ARG A 287 -2.52 -13.36 21.58
N ARG A 288 -3.37 -13.16 22.58
CA ARG A 288 -3.05 -13.56 23.97
C ARG A 288 -2.87 -15.08 24.10
N ARG A 289 -3.68 -15.89 23.44
CA ARG A 289 -3.53 -17.36 23.49
C ARG A 289 -2.26 -17.80 22.75
N LEU A 290 -1.95 -17.24 21.60
CA LEU A 290 -0.71 -17.51 20.87
C LEU A 290 0.52 -17.11 21.71
N ALA A 291 0.49 -15.94 22.34
CA ALA A 291 1.57 -15.51 23.24
C ALA A 291 1.72 -16.45 24.46
N ALA A 292 0.61 -16.93 25.03
CA ALA A 292 0.63 -17.90 26.12
C ALA A 292 1.21 -19.27 25.69
N GLN A 293 1.08 -19.65 24.43
CA GLN A 293 1.72 -20.83 23.83
C GLN A 293 3.22 -20.62 23.58
N GLY A 294 3.73 -19.37 23.70
CA GLY A 294 5.11 -19.01 23.52
C GLY A 294 5.48 -18.44 22.15
N TRP A 295 4.48 -18.11 21.32
CA TRP A 295 4.69 -17.36 20.08
C TRP A 295 4.96 -15.88 20.40
N GLU A 296 5.98 -15.32 19.73
CA GLU A 296 6.24 -13.89 19.74
C GLU A 296 5.47 -13.22 18.60
N LEU A 297 4.82 -12.07 18.91
CA LEU A 297 4.05 -11.32 17.94
C LEU A 297 4.48 -9.85 17.95
N LEU A 298 4.51 -9.23 16.76
CA LEU A 298 4.64 -7.77 16.70
C LEU A 298 3.31 -7.13 17.13
N SER A 299 3.43 -6.04 17.89
CA SER A 299 2.30 -5.15 18.18
C SER A 299 2.13 -4.17 17.02
N GLY A 300 0.89 -3.87 16.65
CA GLY A 300 0.65 -2.94 15.56
C GLY A 300 -0.83 -2.74 15.29
N GLU A 301 -1.18 -2.61 14.02
CA GLU A 301 -2.55 -2.46 13.57
C GLU A 301 -3.43 -3.66 13.92
N PRO A 302 -4.73 -3.43 14.24
CA PRO A 302 -5.57 -4.46 14.84
C PRO A 302 -5.86 -5.69 13.96
N LEU A 303 -5.91 -5.55 12.64
CA LEU A 303 -6.30 -6.65 11.73
C LEU A 303 -5.15 -7.53 11.26
N LYS A 304 -3.88 -7.15 11.53
CA LYS A 304 -2.73 -8.02 11.25
C LYS A 304 -2.35 -8.84 12.46
N VAL A 305 -2.02 -10.10 12.23
CA VAL A 305 -1.35 -10.97 13.19
C VAL A 305 0.03 -11.30 12.62
N THR A 306 1.06 -10.61 13.13
CA THR A 306 2.44 -10.76 12.66
C THR A 306 3.22 -11.59 13.67
N LEU A 307 3.55 -12.83 13.28
CA LEU A 307 4.34 -13.76 14.09
C LEU A 307 5.83 -13.53 13.87
N CYS A 308 6.62 -13.64 14.95
CA CYS A 308 8.08 -13.70 14.97
C CYS A 308 8.53 -15.12 15.33
N PRO A 309 8.57 -16.06 14.38
CA PRO A 309 8.62 -17.49 14.66
C PRO A 309 9.96 -17.99 15.21
N LYS A 310 11.03 -17.21 15.08
CA LYS A 310 12.39 -17.63 15.48
C LYS A 310 12.53 -17.91 16.98
N GLY A 311 11.83 -17.16 17.83
CA GLY A 311 11.78 -17.44 19.27
C GLY A 311 11.14 -18.79 19.61
N TYR A 312 10.26 -19.28 18.74
CA TYR A 312 9.62 -20.61 18.86
C TYR A 312 10.46 -21.73 18.20
N GLY A 313 11.51 -21.37 17.44
CA GLY A 313 12.47 -22.29 16.81
C GLY A 313 12.18 -22.62 15.34
N TYR A 314 11.43 -21.76 14.65
CA TYR A 314 11.12 -21.88 13.22
C TYR A 314 11.49 -20.61 12.47
N THR A 315 11.78 -20.77 11.19
CA THR A 315 11.81 -19.65 10.23
C THR A 315 10.40 -19.33 9.73
N GLY A 316 10.18 -18.13 9.19
CA GLY A 316 8.90 -17.78 8.59
C GLY A 316 8.45 -18.73 7.48
N PRO A 317 9.33 -19.12 6.51
CA PRO A 317 8.97 -20.11 5.49
C PRO A 317 8.52 -21.46 6.05
N GLU A 318 9.14 -21.95 7.16
CA GLU A 318 8.72 -23.21 7.79
C GLU A 318 7.31 -23.11 8.39
N VAL A 319 7.00 -21.99 9.05
CA VAL A 319 5.64 -21.75 9.60
C VAL A 319 4.65 -21.53 8.46
N ALA A 320 4.99 -20.79 7.42
CA ALA A 320 4.13 -20.60 6.25
C ALA A 320 3.77 -21.94 5.59
N ALA A 321 4.75 -22.82 5.39
CA ALA A 321 4.52 -24.17 4.85
C ALA A 321 3.60 -25.03 5.75
N ALA A 322 3.73 -24.91 7.08
CA ALA A 322 2.84 -25.61 8.01
C ALA A 322 1.40 -25.06 7.94
N LEU A 323 1.25 -23.74 7.84
CA LEU A 323 -0.05 -23.07 7.66
C LEU A 323 -0.72 -23.51 6.34
N GLU A 324 0.03 -23.48 5.23
CA GLU A 324 -0.44 -23.90 3.91
C GLU A 324 -0.87 -25.37 3.89
N SER A 325 -0.11 -26.25 4.56
CA SER A 325 -0.50 -27.66 4.75
C SER A 325 -1.79 -27.81 5.54
N GLY A 326 -2.08 -26.86 6.45
CA GLY A 326 -3.35 -26.71 7.15
C GLY A 326 -4.43 -25.99 6.33
N GLY A 327 -4.16 -25.61 5.08
CA GLY A 327 -5.09 -24.86 4.21
C GLY A 327 -5.23 -23.39 4.59
N ILE A 328 -4.22 -22.79 5.21
CA ILE A 328 -4.17 -21.38 5.61
C ILE A 328 -3.05 -20.70 4.83
N TYR A 329 -3.37 -19.69 4.04
CA TYR A 329 -2.41 -18.97 3.21
C TYR A 329 -2.09 -17.62 3.85
N PRO A 330 -0.82 -17.39 4.29
CA PRO A 330 -0.41 -16.10 4.85
C PRO A 330 -0.33 -15.02 3.76
N GLU A 331 -0.50 -13.77 4.16
CA GLU A 331 -0.31 -12.61 3.27
C GLU A 331 1.16 -12.46 2.85
N PHE A 332 2.07 -12.70 3.78
CA PHE A 332 3.50 -12.51 3.58
C PHE A 332 4.30 -13.35 4.55
N TYR A 333 5.50 -13.76 4.13
CA TYR A 333 6.50 -14.30 5.03
C TYR A 333 7.91 -13.99 4.53
N ASP A 334 8.82 -13.84 5.46
CA ASP A 334 10.26 -13.74 5.26
C ASP A 334 10.98 -14.63 6.28
N PRO A 335 12.32 -14.70 6.34
CA PRO A 335 13.00 -15.52 7.34
C PRO A 335 12.63 -15.24 8.80
N ASP A 336 12.16 -14.02 9.09
CA ASP A 336 11.93 -13.51 10.44
C ASP A 336 10.45 -13.39 10.84
N HIS A 337 9.54 -13.29 9.85
CA HIS A 337 8.13 -12.96 10.09
C HIS A 337 7.18 -13.82 9.28
N VAL A 338 5.97 -13.96 9.80
CA VAL A 338 4.78 -14.40 9.04
C VAL A 338 3.65 -13.43 9.32
N VAL A 339 3.10 -12.83 8.28
CA VAL A 339 2.01 -11.84 8.36
C VAL A 339 0.70 -12.47 7.92
N LEU A 340 -0.29 -12.42 8.79
CA LEU A 340 -1.66 -12.83 8.51
C LEU A 340 -2.54 -11.59 8.52
N MET A 341 -3.36 -11.43 7.49
CA MET A 341 -4.36 -10.37 7.41
C MET A 341 -5.74 -10.94 7.66
N VAL A 342 -6.45 -10.37 8.62
CA VAL A 342 -7.81 -10.78 8.99
C VAL A 342 -8.76 -9.64 8.67
N SER A 343 -9.98 -9.96 8.29
CA SER A 343 -11.03 -8.98 8.04
C SER A 343 -12.35 -9.45 8.68
N PRO A 344 -13.35 -8.58 8.80
CA PRO A 344 -14.69 -8.97 9.26
C PRO A 344 -15.41 -10.02 8.39
N GLN A 345 -14.82 -10.39 7.25
CA GLN A 345 -15.34 -11.44 6.36
C GLN A 345 -14.87 -12.85 6.77
N ASN A 346 -13.85 -12.94 7.65
CA ASN A 346 -13.38 -14.23 8.13
C ASN A 346 -14.34 -14.85 9.15
N ASP A 347 -14.60 -16.17 9.00
CA ASP A 347 -15.37 -16.93 9.96
C ASP A 347 -14.55 -17.19 11.24
N PRO A 348 -15.15 -17.11 12.44
CA PRO A 348 -14.47 -17.48 13.69
C PRO A 348 -13.89 -18.90 13.69
N ALA A 349 -14.40 -19.82 12.88
CA ALA A 349 -13.84 -21.16 12.72
C ALA A 349 -12.46 -21.12 12.04
N GLU A 350 -12.20 -20.16 11.15
CA GLU A 350 -10.90 -20.00 10.50
C GLU A 350 -9.83 -19.54 11.50
N LEU A 351 -10.19 -18.68 12.45
CA LEU A 351 -9.28 -18.25 13.52
C LEU A 351 -8.95 -19.41 14.48
N ARG A 352 -9.93 -20.28 14.78
CA ARG A 352 -9.68 -21.50 15.56
C ARG A 352 -8.75 -22.46 14.84
N ARG A 353 -8.97 -22.67 13.53
CA ARG A 353 -8.11 -23.51 12.69
C ARG A 353 -6.66 -22.99 12.67
N LEU A 354 -6.47 -21.67 12.59
CA LEU A 354 -5.13 -21.04 12.70
C LEU A 354 -4.46 -21.42 14.02
N GLU A 355 -5.18 -21.30 15.14
CA GLU A 355 -4.67 -21.64 16.45
C GLU A 355 -4.32 -23.14 16.58
N GLU A 356 -5.17 -24.03 16.06
CA GLU A 356 -4.95 -25.46 16.05
C GLU A 356 -3.69 -25.86 15.25
N VAL A 357 -3.49 -25.27 14.06
CA VAL A 357 -2.30 -25.54 13.25
C VAL A 357 -1.03 -25.05 13.95
N LEU A 358 -1.04 -23.87 14.55
CA LEU A 358 0.10 -23.35 15.28
C LEU A 358 0.38 -24.14 16.57
N ALA A 359 -0.66 -24.60 17.28
CA ALA A 359 -0.53 -25.43 18.50
C ALA A 359 0.02 -26.83 18.21
N ALA A 360 -0.17 -27.35 16.99
CA ALA A 360 0.37 -28.64 16.57
C ALA A 360 1.89 -28.62 16.31
N LEU A 361 2.49 -27.44 16.18
CA LEU A 361 3.94 -27.29 15.97
C LEU A 361 4.70 -27.49 17.28
N PRO A 362 5.57 -28.50 17.41
CA PRO A 362 6.36 -28.68 18.62
C PRO A 362 7.38 -27.55 18.77
N ARG A 363 7.51 -27.01 19.99
CA ARG A 363 8.52 -26.00 20.27
C ARG A 363 9.92 -26.57 20.03
N ARG A 364 10.77 -25.83 19.33
CA ARG A 364 12.18 -26.15 19.04
C ARG A 364 13.12 -25.17 19.73
N GLN A 365 14.43 -25.43 19.63
CA GLN A 365 15.44 -24.49 20.09
C GLN A 365 15.33 -23.19 19.31
N ALA A 366 15.31 -22.05 20.01
CA ALA A 366 15.21 -20.73 19.39
C ALA A 366 16.37 -20.46 18.41
N ILE A 367 16.02 -19.89 17.26
CA ILE A 367 16.96 -19.44 16.21
C ILE A 367 17.44 -18.05 16.61
N ARG A 368 18.72 -17.89 16.90
CA ARG A 368 19.30 -16.61 17.33
C ARG A 368 19.79 -15.74 16.17
N GLN A 369 19.90 -16.30 14.97
CA GLN A 369 20.34 -15.55 13.80
C GLN A 369 19.24 -14.57 13.38
N GLY A 370 19.51 -13.28 13.48
CA GLY A 370 18.71 -12.20 12.91
C GLY A 370 19.22 -11.73 11.56
N PRO A 371 18.52 -10.76 10.91
CA PRO A 371 18.99 -10.16 9.68
C PRO A 371 20.29 -9.37 9.92
N PRO A 372 21.17 -9.32 8.89
CA PRO A 372 22.33 -8.43 8.93
C PRO A 372 21.88 -6.95 9.05
N PRO A 373 22.75 -6.06 9.57
CA PRO A 373 22.43 -4.62 9.66
C PRO A 373 22.11 -4.01 8.30
N MET A 374 21.13 -3.08 8.27
CA MET A 374 20.75 -2.38 7.04
C MET A 374 21.92 -1.56 6.50
N PRO A 375 22.31 -1.73 5.22
CA PRO A 375 23.42 -0.98 4.63
C PRO A 375 23.03 0.49 4.42
N ARG A 376 24.04 1.38 4.48
CA ARG A 376 23.91 2.78 4.09
C ARG A 376 24.60 2.96 2.74
N LEU A 377 23.80 3.00 1.68
CA LEU A 377 24.30 2.99 0.31
C LEU A 377 24.43 4.39 -0.28
N GLU A 378 25.46 4.58 -1.09
CA GLU A 378 25.66 5.76 -1.89
C GLU A 378 24.62 5.83 -3.02
N GLN A 379 23.98 7.00 -3.22
CA GLN A 379 23.23 7.30 -4.43
C GLN A 379 24.21 7.70 -5.53
N ALA A 380 24.61 6.76 -6.37
CA ALA A 380 25.65 6.96 -7.39
C ALA A 380 25.13 7.73 -8.62
N VAL A 381 23.87 7.46 -9.00
CA VAL A 381 23.14 8.20 -10.05
C VAL A 381 21.72 8.43 -9.56
N THR A 382 21.00 9.37 -10.20
CA THR A 382 19.59 9.61 -9.84
C THR A 382 18.73 8.39 -10.14
N PRO A 383 17.61 8.16 -9.41
CA PRO A 383 16.67 7.10 -9.76
C PRO A 383 16.14 7.23 -11.19
N HIS A 384 15.96 8.46 -11.70
CA HIS A 384 15.54 8.74 -13.06
C HIS A 384 16.57 8.23 -14.11
N GLU A 385 17.83 8.59 -13.94
CA GLU A 385 18.91 8.12 -14.82
C GLU A 385 19.03 6.59 -14.78
N ALA A 386 19.01 5.99 -13.59
CA ALA A 386 19.15 4.56 -13.45
C ALA A 386 17.98 3.78 -14.09
N MET A 387 16.75 4.26 -13.91
CA MET A 387 15.56 3.57 -14.42
C MET A 387 15.45 3.63 -15.94
N LEU A 388 15.98 4.67 -16.57
CA LEU A 388 15.94 4.86 -18.03
C LEU A 388 17.24 4.43 -18.73
N SER A 389 18.21 3.88 -17.98
CA SER A 389 19.46 3.36 -18.54
C SER A 389 19.34 1.88 -18.89
N PRO A 390 20.14 1.39 -19.87
CA PRO A 390 20.27 -0.04 -20.11
C PRO A 390 20.75 -0.80 -18.86
N TRP A 391 20.21 -2.00 -18.64
CA TRP A 391 20.52 -2.83 -17.49
C TRP A 391 20.68 -4.30 -17.86
N GLU A 392 21.32 -5.05 -17.01
CA GLU A 392 21.48 -6.49 -17.10
C GLU A 392 21.18 -7.15 -15.75
N GLU A 393 20.82 -8.42 -15.78
CA GLU A 393 20.60 -9.21 -14.58
C GLU A 393 21.85 -10.07 -14.29
N VAL A 394 22.48 -9.83 -13.15
CA VAL A 394 23.71 -10.51 -12.74
C VAL A 394 23.50 -11.38 -11.49
N PRO A 395 24.31 -12.45 -11.28
CA PRO A 395 24.31 -13.17 -10.02
C PRO A 395 24.62 -12.23 -8.85
N LEU A 396 24.05 -12.53 -7.67
CA LEU A 396 24.19 -11.69 -6.47
C LEU A 396 25.67 -11.46 -6.09
N GLU A 397 26.54 -12.43 -6.29
CA GLU A 397 27.98 -12.34 -6.02
C GLU A 397 28.70 -11.30 -6.90
N ALA A 398 28.13 -11.00 -8.07
CA ALA A 398 28.67 -10.01 -9.00
C ALA A 398 28.07 -8.61 -8.80
N CYS A 399 27.17 -8.42 -7.81
CA CYS A 399 26.48 -7.15 -7.58
C CYS A 399 27.33 -6.13 -6.82
N CYS A 400 28.37 -6.56 -6.07
CA CYS A 400 29.18 -5.63 -5.29
C CYS A 400 29.90 -4.62 -6.18
N GLY A 401 29.74 -3.31 -5.89
CA GLY A 401 30.25 -2.21 -6.68
C GLY A 401 29.34 -1.76 -7.84
N ARG A 402 28.36 -2.58 -8.24
CA ARG A 402 27.43 -2.27 -9.32
C ARG A 402 26.29 -1.34 -8.83
N ILE A 403 25.67 -0.61 -9.75
CA ILE A 403 24.57 0.30 -9.47
C ILE A 403 23.25 -0.42 -9.76
N SER A 404 22.30 -0.38 -8.80
CA SER A 404 20.98 -0.98 -8.96
C SER A 404 20.15 -0.26 -10.02
N ALA A 405 19.59 -1.04 -10.95
CA ALA A 405 18.62 -0.59 -11.92
C ALA A 405 17.16 -0.83 -11.49
N ALA A 406 16.94 -1.66 -10.48
CA ALA A 406 15.60 -1.96 -9.97
C ALA A 406 15.06 -0.78 -9.17
N GLY A 407 13.77 -0.47 -9.33
CA GLY A 407 13.10 0.60 -8.57
C GLY A 407 13.28 0.43 -7.06
N ALA A 408 13.10 -0.80 -6.57
CA ALA A 408 13.40 -1.18 -5.20
C ALA A 408 13.70 -2.68 -5.15
N LEU A 409 14.79 -3.06 -4.48
CA LEU A 409 15.11 -4.45 -4.15
C LEU A 409 14.72 -4.69 -2.69
N GLY A 410 13.74 -5.51 -2.49
CA GLY A 410 13.17 -5.85 -1.21
C GLY A 410 11.74 -6.36 -1.38
N CYS A 411 11.18 -6.86 -0.32
CA CYS A 411 9.89 -7.52 -0.21
C CYS A 411 9.91 -8.98 -0.76
N PRO A 412 10.44 -9.91 0.04
CA PRO A 412 11.09 -9.66 1.34
C PRO A 412 12.44 -8.93 1.22
N PRO A 413 12.86 -8.17 2.23
CA PRO A 413 12.10 -7.75 3.41
C PRO A 413 11.03 -6.70 3.10
N ALA A 414 10.21 -6.37 4.13
CA ALA A 414 9.15 -5.37 4.01
C ALA A 414 9.65 -3.94 3.71
N VAL A 415 10.94 -3.70 3.89
CA VAL A 415 11.62 -2.43 3.57
C VAL A 415 12.66 -2.66 2.48
N PRO A 416 12.70 -1.85 1.41
CA PRO A 416 13.69 -2.00 0.36
C PRO A 416 15.13 -1.93 0.89
N VAL A 417 15.93 -2.96 0.61
CA VAL A 417 17.36 -3.00 0.94
C VAL A 417 18.15 -2.03 0.07
N VAL A 418 17.88 -2.06 -1.22
CA VAL A 418 18.54 -1.22 -2.23
C VAL A 418 17.48 -0.50 -3.07
N LEU A 419 17.70 0.76 -3.35
CA LEU A 419 16.87 1.57 -4.24
C LEU A 419 17.57 1.82 -5.58
N CYS A 420 16.78 2.21 -6.57
CA CYS A 420 17.25 2.55 -7.91
C CYS A 420 18.34 3.62 -7.86
N GLY A 421 19.44 3.38 -8.57
CA GLY A 421 20.58 4.29 -8.65
C GLY A 421 21.58 4.19 -7.48
N GLN A 422 21.31 3.34 -6.49
CA GLN A 422 22.26 3.11 -5.39
C GLN A 422 23.35 2.11 -5.79
N ARG A 423 24.57 2.39 -5.34
CA ARG A 423 25.72 1.46 -5.48
C ARG A 423 25.67 0.41 -4.39
N MET A 424 25.62 -0.86 -4.78
CA MET A 424 25.62 -1.99 -3.86
C MET A 424 27.00 -2.24 -3.30
N ASP A 425 27.12 -2.38 -1.99
CA ASP A 425 28.32 -2.79 -1.28
C ASP A 425 28.21 -4.25 -0.79
N ALA A 426 29.23 -4.73 -0.14
CA ALA A 426 29.25 -6.07 0.42
C ALA A 426 28.16 -6.31 1.48
N ALA A 427 27.82 -5.26 2.25
CA ALA A 427 26.75 -5.35 3.26
C ALA A 427 25.37 -5.49 2.62
N ALA A 428 25.11 -4.76 1.52
CA ALA A 428 23.88 -4.94 0.75
C ALA A 428 23.75 -6.34 0.19
N VAL A 429 24.82 -6.89 -0.37
CA VAL A 429 24.86 -8.27 -0.89
C VAL A 429 24.56 -9.29 0.21
N GLU A 430 25.10 -9.09 1.42
CA GLU A 430 24.85 -9.96 2.57
C GLU A 430 23.37 -9.93 2.99
N VAL A 431 22.75 -8.75 3.09
CA VAL A 431 21.34 -8.60 3.43
C VAL A 431 20.44 -9.21 2.35
N LEU A 432 20.72 -8.94 1.08
CA LEU A 432 19.96 -9.54 -0.03
C LEU A 432 20.04 -11.06 -0.04
N ARG A 433 21.22 -11.63 0.24
CA ARG A 433 21.40 -13.08 0.36
C ARG A 433 20.59 -13.66 1.52
N TYR A 434 20.57 -12.99 2.66
CA TYR A 434 19.78 -13.39 3.81
C TYR A 434 18.28 -13.50 3.48
N TYR A 435 17.77 -12.61 2.63
CA TYR A 435 16.37 -12.62 2.16
C TYR A 435 16.12 -13.46 0.90
N GLY A 436 17.12 -14.25 0.48
CA GLY A 436 16.95 -15.22 -0.60
C GLY A 436 17.08 -14.67 -2.01
N PHE A 437 17.65 -13.49 -2.20
CA PHE A 437 17.98 -12.99 -3.53
C PHE A 437 19.16 -13.76 -4.11
N HIS A 438 19.05 -14.14 -5.37
CA HIS A 438 20.10 -14.84 -6.11
C HIS A 438 20.65 -14.02 -7.28
N ARG A 439 19.87 -13.08 -7.77
CA ARG A 439 20.19 -12.21 -8.91
C ARG A 439 19.66 -10.81 -8.66
N CYS A 440 20.27 -9.80 -9.26
CA CYS A 440 19.79 -8.41 -9.23
C CYS A 440 19.96 -7.74 -10.59
N ALA A 441 19.06 -6.82 -10.90
CA ALA A 441 19.19 -5.93 -12.04
C ALA A 441 20.17 -4.79 -11.72
N VAL A 442 21.20 -4.63 -12.54
CA VAL A 442 22.24 -3.60 -12.41
C VAL A 442 22.43 -2.86 -13.72
N LEU A 443 22.88 -1.61 -13.66
CA LEU A 443 23.21 -0.86 -14.87
C LEU A 443 24.33 -1.58 -15.65
N THR A 444 24.22 -1.60 -16.98
CA THR A 444 25.33 -2.02 -17.84
C THR A 444 26.50 -1.05 -17.70
N GLU A 445 27.73 -1.59 -17.76
CA GLU A 445 28.97 -0.78 -17.74
C GLU A 445 29.17 -0.02 -19.04
#